data_232dc03b91a58d3aaf0373a90f7a844c
#
_entry.id   232dc03b91a58d3aaf0373a90f7a844c
#
_cell.length_a   1.000
_cell.length_b   1.000
_cell.length_c   1.000
_cell.angle_alpha   90.00
_cell.angle_beta   90.00
_cell.angle_gamma   90.00
#
_symmetry.space_group_name_H-M   'P 1'
#
loop_
_entity.id
_entity.type
_entity.pdbx_description
1 polymer ?
#
loop_
_entity_poly.entity_id
_entity_poly.type
_entity_poly.pdbx_seq_one_letter_code
_entity_poly.pdbx_strand_id
1 'polypeptide(L)'
;MYLIRGLQNIELFKARFGDLKLSATIGNFDGLHLGHQHILDSVKDHASGEDFASMVFFTEPHASEYFAEFYDAKKSPPRICPWREKVTLLKDYGIDFAFFLKFNPALNRMSPEEFINQVLEQLNLKYLRVGDDFRFGKDRAGGFNMLTDWGQSSNVEVVSTKTILFRDRRVSSTWIREALQKDDFKLASQLLGRPYYFSGKVVRGQQLGRTIGIPTANLWMPKQRLPAVSYTHLTLPTKRIV
;
A
#
# COMPACT_ATOMS: atom_id res chain seq x y z
N MET A 1 1.00 15.38 2.46
CA MET A 1 1.62 14.26 1.71
C MET A 1 1.76 14.60 0.25
N TYR A 2 2.94 14.43 -0.33
CA TYR A 2 3.20 14.56 -1.77
C TYR A 2 3.18 13.18 -2.43
N LEU A 3 2.59 13.10 -3.63
CA LEU A 3 2.52 11.86 -4.41
C LEU A 3 3.49 11.94 -5.60
N ILE A 4 4.50 11.06 -5.62
CA ILE A 4 5.48 10.95 -6.69
C ILE A 4 5.10 9.73 -7.54
N ARG A 5 5.03 9.91 -8.87
CA ARG A 5 4.55 8.85 -9.79
C ARG A 5 5.62 8.49 -10.81
N GLY A 6 6.16 7.28 -10.67
CA GLY A 6 7.14 6.72 -11.61
C GLY A 6 8.55 7.28 -11.45
N LEU A 7 9.51 6.52 -11.92
CA LEU A 7 10.95 6.83 -11.78
C LEU A 7 11.36 8.12 -12.50
N GLN A 8 10.66 8.48 -13.57
CA GLN A 8 10.93 9.71 -14.33
C GLN A 8 10.74 11.00 -13.51
N ASN A 9 10.10 10.91 -12.35
CA ASN A 9 9.91 12.08 -11.46
C ASN A 9 10.92 12.14 -10.32
N ILE A 10 11.90 11.24 -10.26
CA ILE A 10 12.98 11.27 -9.24
C ILE A 10 13.78 12.58 -9.34
N GLU A 11 14.16 13.01 -10.54
CA GLU A 11 14.93 14.23 -10.71
C GLU A 11 14.14 15.48 -10.29
N LEU A 12 12.86 15.54 -10.57
CA LEU A 12 12.00 16.62 -10.08
C LEU A 12 11.87 16.61 -8.54
N PHE A 13 11.79 15.41 -7.96
CA PHE A 13 11.79 15.26 -6.51
C PHE A 13 13.11 15.74 -5.91
N LYS A 14 14.25 15.33 -6.46
CA LYS A 14 15.58 15.75 -6.02
C LYS A 14 15.74 17.26 -6.11
N ALA A 15 15.34 17.86 -7.22
CA ALA A 15 15.43 19.31 -7.41
C ALA A 15 14.64 20.12 -6.37
N ARG A 16 13.54 19.56 -5.86
CA ARG A 16 12.66 20.24 -4.92
C ARG A 16 12.92 19.89 -3.44
N PHE A 17 13.32 18.65 -3.17
CA PHE A 17 13.38 18.06 -1.83
C PHE A 17 14.67 17.28 -1.57
N GLY A 18 15.71 17.46 -2.42
CA GLY A 18 16.92 16.64 -2.37
C GLY A 18 17.72 16.76 -1.07
N ASP A 19 17.58 17.88 -0.36
CA ASP A 19 18.25 18.09 0.93
C ASP A 19 17.59 17.34 2.09
N LEU A 20 16.32 16.97 1.95
CA LEU A 20 15.62 16.22 2.99
C LEU A 20 16.21 14.82 3.16
N LYS A 21 16.50 14.47 4.39
CA LYS A 21 16.83 13.10 4.79
C LYS A 21 15.54 12.28 4.81
N LEU A 22 15.58 11.08 4.25
CA LEU A 22 14.40 10.26 4.11
C LEU A 22 14.46 9.03 5.03
N SER A 23 13.40 8.85 5.79
CA SER A 23 13.07 7.61 6.46
C SER A 23 12.02 6.89 5.63
N ALA A 24 12.29 5.68 5.15
CA ALA A 24 11.46 5.05 4.15
C ALA A 24 11.08 3.60 4.44
N THR A 25 10.05 3.14 3.75
CA THR A 25 9.68 1.74 3.67
C THR A 25 9.17 1.37 2.27
N ILE A 26 9.34 0.10 1.91
CA ILE A 26 8.89 -0.44 0.62
C ILE A 26 7.93 -1.61 0.88
N GLY A 27 6.76 -1.58 0.27
CA GLY A 27 5.79 -2.66 0.41
C GLY A 27 4.52 -2.43 -0.39
N ASN A 28 3.61 -3.39 -0.34
CA ASN A 28 2.33 -3.27 -1.04
C ASN A 28 1.28 -2.48 -0.26
N PHE A 29 1.35 -2.49 1.05
CA PHE A 29 0.46 -1.78 1.97
C PHE A 29 -1.03 -1.97 1.65
N ASP A 30 -1.41 -3.17 1.17
CA ASP A 30 -2.81 -3.46 0.86
C ASP A 30 -3.62 -3.63 2.15
N GLY A 31 -4.58 -2.73 2.34
CA GLY A 31 -5.41 -2.64 3.54
C GLY A 31 -4.81 -1.86 4.71
N LEU A 32 -3.53 -1.49 4.71
CA LEU A 32 -2.87 -0.73 5.79
C LEU A 32 -3.18 -1.32 7.18
N HIS A 33 -3.00 -2.65 7.32
CA HIS A 33 -3.29 -3.41 8.55
C HIS A 33 -2.27 -3.14 9.67
N LEU A 34 -2.51 -3.64 10.87
CA LEU A 34 -1.67 -3.40 12.06
C LEU A 34 -0.18 -3.68 11.82
N GLY A 35 0.16 -4.75 11.04
CA GLY A 35 1.56 -5.01 10.66
C GLY A 35 2.16 -3.90 9.79
N HIS A 36 1.39 -3.31 8.88
CA HIS A 36 1.82 -2.16 8.09
C HIS A 36 1.95 -0.90 8.95
N GLN A 37 0.99 -0.67 9.86
CA GLN A 37 1.01 0.48 10.77
C GLN A 37 2.27 0.48 11.62
N HIS A 38 2.65 -0.67 12.18
CA HIS A 38 3.89 -0.79 12.95
C HIS A 38 5.16 -0.41 12.15
N ILE A 39 5.19 -0.75 10.84
CA ILE A 39 6.28 -0.30 9.96
C ILE A 39 6.24 1.22 9.79
N LEU A 40 5.05 1.78 9.55
CA LEU A 40 4.88 3.21 9.36
C LEU A 40 5.20 4.02 10.60
N ASP A 41 4.87 3.52 11.80
CA ASP A 41 5.23 4.16 13.08
C ASP A 41 6.75 4.32 13.17
N SER A 42 7.50 3.25 12.93
CA SER A 42 8.97 3.32 12.94
C SER A 42 9.55 4.28 11.92
N VAL A 43 8.96 4.31 10.71
CA VAL A 43 9.39 5.24 9.66
C VAL A 43 9.15 6.69 10.09
N LYS A 44 8.03 6.97 10.73
CA LYS A 44 7.69 8.31 11.26
C LYS A 44 8.58 8.69 12.45
N ASP A 45 8.83 7.76 13.36
CA ASP A 45 9.67 7.99 14.53
C ASP A 45 11.09 8.42 14.10
N HIS A 46 11.64 7.79 13.03
CA HIS A 46 12.93 8.17 12.46
C HIS A 46 12.86 9.44 11.60
N ALA A 47 11.68 9.87 11.20
CA ALA A 47 11.46 11.10 10.45
C ALA A 47 11.07 12.30 11.35
N SER A 48 11.32 12.22 12.65
CA SER A 48 10.89 13.24 13.63
C SER A 48 11.77 14.51 13.68
N GLY A 49 12.88 14.57 12.93
CA GLY A 49 13.75 15.75 12.83
C GLY A 49 13.29 16.75 11.77
N GLU A 50 13.62 18.04 11.91
CA GLU A 50 13.24 19.10 10.96
C GLU A 50 13.72 18.83 9.53
N ASP A 51 14.88 18.16 9.37
CA ASP A 51 15.47 17.81 8.07
C ASP A 51 15.04 16.44 7.56
N PHE A 52 14.13 15.75 8.25
CA PHE A 52 13.67 14.41 7.88
C PHE A 52 12.25 14.41 7.36
N ALA A 53 11.98 13.46 6.46
CA ALA A 53 10.63 13.18 6.00
C ALA A 53 10.38 11.69 5.81
N SER A 54 9.14 11.27 6.06
CA SER A 54 8.69 9.89 5.90
C SER A 54 8.29 9.59 4.46
N MET A 55 8.75 8.46 3.92
CA MET A 55 8.42 8.03 2.56
C MET A 55 7.96 6.58 2.50
N VAL A 56 6.91 6.34 1.72
CA VAL A 56 6.40 4.99 1.46
C VAL A 56 6.48 4.70 -0.03
N PHE A 57 7.20 3.64 -0.40
CA PHE A 57 7.21 3.12 -1.77
C PHE A 57 6.19 2.01 -1.92
N PHE A 58 5.44 2.03 -3.01
CA PHE A 58 4.57 0.93 -3.38
C PHE A 58 4.39 0.84 -4.89
N THR A 59 4.08 -0.38 -5.37
CA THR A 59 3.87 -0.62 -6.80
C THR A 59 2.41 -0.44 -7.22
N GLU A 60 2.20 0.09 -8.43
CA GLU A 60 0.88 0.18 -9.06
C GLU A 60 0.99 -0.02 -10.57
N PRO A 61 0.27 -0.98 -11.19
CA PRO A 61 -0.54 -1.99 -10.50
C PRO A 61 0.26 -2.83 -9.52
N HIS A 62 -0.42 -3.58 -8.66
CA HIS A 62 0.24 -4.57 -7.81
C HIS A 62 0.94 -5.61 -8.70
N ALA A 63 2.13 -6.08 -8.30
CA ALA A 63 2.88 -7.04 -9.10
C ALA A 63 2.05 -8.28 -9.48
N SER A 64 1.24 -8.82 -8.56
CA SER A 64 0.36 -9.97 -8.85
C SER A 64 -0.71 -9.67 -9.91
N GLU A 65 -1.19 -8.42 -10.00
CA GLU A 65 -2.16 -8.02 -11.03
C GLU A 65 -1.49 -7.95 -12.39
N TYR A 66 -0.28 -7.36 -12.43
CA TYR A 66 0.51 -7.33 -13.66
C TYR A 66 0.78 -8.76 -14.19
N PHE A 67 1.20 -9.68 -13.32
CA PHE A 67 1.45 -11.06 -13.74
C PHE A 67 0.16 -11.80 -14.15
N ALA A 68 -0.96 -11.54 -13.47
CA ALA A 68 -2.24 -12.13 -13.85
C ALA A 68 -2.74 -11.62 -15.21
N GLU A 69 -2.46 -10.36 -15.54
CA GLU A 69 -2.89 -9.75 -16.81
C GLU A 69 -2.02 -10.18 -17.99
N PHE A 70 -0.69 -10.24 -17.80
CA PHE A 70 0.26 -10.40 -18.91
C PHE A 70 0.80 -11.83 -19.09
N TYR A 71 0.67 -12.69 -18.10
CA TYR A 71 1.28 -14.03 -18.11
C TYR A 71 0.29 -15.15 -17.81
N ASP A 72 -1.01 -14.89 -17.91
CA ASP A 72 -2.08 -15.85 -17.58
C ASP A 72 -1.85 -16.57 -16.24
N ALA A 73 -1.19 -15.86 -15.31
CA ALA A 73 -0.92 -16.35 -13.98
C ALA A 73 -2.23 -16.51 -13.20
N LYS A 74 -2.20 -17.27 -12.11
CA LYS A 74 -3.33 -17.39 -11.19
C LYS A 74 -3.93 -16.00 -10.92
N LYS A 75 -5.27 -15.91 -10.89
CA LYS A 75 -5.98 -14.65 -10.62
C LYS A 75 -5.34 -13.91 -9.46
N SER A 76 -5.04 -12.63 -9.65
CA SER A 76 -4.53 -11.80 -8.57
C SER A 76 -5.50 -11.79 -7.39
N PRO A 77 -5.00 -11.85 -6.15
CA PRO A 77 -5.87 -11.69 -4.99
C PRO A 77 -6.61 -10.35 -5.06
N PRO A 78 -7.91 -10.31 -4.72
CA PRO A 78 -8.64 -9.05 -4.71
C PRO A 78 -8.01 -8.06 -3.72
N ARG A 79 -8.06 -6.78 -4.05
CA ARG A 79 -7.52 -5.73 -3.19
C ARG A 79 -8.41 -5.50 -1.98
N ILE A 80 -7.79 -5.32 -0.83
CA ILE A 80 -8.49 -4.86 0.38
C ILE A 80 -8.82 -3.38 0.24
N CYS A 81 -7.89 -2.58 -0.30
CA CYS A 81 -8.14 -1.18 -0.62
C CYS A 81 -7.56 -0.78 -1.99
N PRO A 82 -8.30 -0.03 -2.83
CA PRO A 82 -7.76 0.57 -4.04
C PRO A 82 -6.65 1.56 -3.74
N TRP A 83 -5.80 1.87 -4.73
CA TRP A 83 -4.67 2.77 -4.54
C TRP A 83 -5.07 4.17 -4.04
N ARG A 84 -6.23 4.70 -4.45
CA ARG A 84 -6.70 6.01 -3.97
C ARG A 84 -7.01 6.00 -2.48
N GLU A 85 -7.66 4.93 -2.00
CA GLU A 85 -7.90 4.76 -0.56
C GLU A 85 -6.59 4.56 0.21
N LYS A 86 -5.64 3.79 -0.36
CA LYS A 86 -4.29 3.62 0.22
C LYS A 86 -3.61 4.98 0.40
N VAL A 87 -3.63 5.83 -0.63
CA VAL A 87 -3.06 7.19 -0.58
C VAL A 87 -3.74 8.03 0.50
N THR A 88 -5.06 7.96 0.61
CA THR A 88 -5.80 8.65 1.68
C THR A 88 -5.40 8.14 3.05
N LEU A 89 -5.36 6.81 3.24
CA LEU A 89 -4.95 6.20 4.50
C LEU A 89 -3.51 6.58 4.89
N LEU A 90 -2.56 6.59 3.96
CA LEU A 90 -1.19 7.02 4.20
C LEU A 90 -1.11 8.49 4.59
N LYS A 91 -1.89 9.35 3.92
CA LYS A 91 -2.00 10.77 4.26
C LYS A 91 -2.56 10.98 5.66
N ASP A 92 -3.65 10.30 6.00
CA ASP A 92 -4.32 10.39 7.31
C ASP A 92 -3.42 9.82 8.42
N TYR A 93 -2.54 8.87 8.06
CA TYR A 93 -1.51 8.32 8.96
C TYR A 93 -0.34 9.30 9.21
N GLY A 94 -0.26 10.38 8.44
CA GLY A 94 0.76 11.42 8.58
C GLY A 94 2.05 11.16 7.80
N ILE A 95 2.01 10.36 6.74
CA ILE A 95 3.16 10.15 5.84
C ILE A 95 3.37 11.38 4.94
N ASP A 96 4.63 11.81 4.74
CA ASP A 96 4.98 13.00 3.97
C ASP A 96 5.01 12.72 2.48
N PHE A 97 5.59 11.59 2.06
CA PHE A 97 5.77 11.21 0.66
C PHE A 97 5.27 9.81 0.37
N ALA A 98 4.51 9.67 -0.71
CA ALA A 98 4.12 8.39 -1.28
C ALA A 98 4.73 8.25 -2.67
N PHE A 99 5.63 7.28 -2.84
CA PHE A 99 6.31 7.04 -4.10
C PHE A 99 5.67 5.85 -4.83
N PHE A 100 5.09 6.15 -5.95
CA PHE A 100 4.40 5.24 -6.84
C PHE A 100 5.38 4.63 -7.85
N LEU A 101 5.77 3.40 -7.66
CA LEU A 101 6.55 2.64 -8.63
C LEU A 101 5.60 2.01 -9.65
N LYS A 102 5.61 2.49 -10.90
CA LYS A 102 4.80 1.90 -11.96
C LYS A 102 5.32 0.49 -12.26
N PHE A 103 4.54 -0.54 -11.88
CA PHE A 103 4.89 -1.91 -12.22
C PHE A 103 4.60 -2.15 -13.71
N ASN A 104 5.66 -2.29 -14.49
CA ASN A 104 5.64 -2.42 -15.94
C ASN A 104 6.79 -3.34 -16.40
N PRO A 105 6.92 -3.66 -17.69
CA PRO A 105 8.01 -4.51 -18.18
C PRO A 105 9.42 -4.03 -17.80
N ALA A 106 9.65 -2.72 -17.69
CA ALA A 106 10.96 -2.19 -17.30
C ALA A 106 11.26 -2.50 -15.83
N LEU A 107 10.34 -2.18 -14.91
CA LEU A 107 10.51 -2.48 -13.48
C LEU A 107 10.56 -4.01 -13.23
N ASN A 108 9.78 -4.81 -13.97
CA ASN A 108 9.79 -6.28 -13.84
C ASN A 108 11.13 -6.91 -14.23
N ARG A 109 11.85 -6.33 -15.20
CA ARG A 109 13.16 -6.83 -15.65
C ARG A 109 14.33 -6.26 -14.89
N MET A 110 14.11 -5.22 -14.09
CA MET A 110 15.14 -4.52 -13.32
C MET A 110 15.78 -5.47 -12.32
N SER A 111 17.11 -5.63 -12.39
CA SER A 111 17.82 -6.42 -11.39
C SER A 111 17.75 -5.80 -10.00
N PRO A 112 18.05 -6.53 -8.93
CA PRO A 112 18.14 -5.94 -7.59
C PRO A 112 19.16 -4.80 -7.52
N GLU A 113 20.31 -4.93 -8.16
CA GLU A 113 21.37 -3.92 -8.23
C GLU A 113 20.90 -2.68 -8.97
N GLU A 114 20.23 -2.87 -10.11
CA GLU A 114 19.64 -1.76 -10.88
C GLU A 114 18.57 -1.04 -10.06
N PHE A 115 17.78 -1.76 -9.28
CA PHE A 115 16.77 -1.14 -8.40
C PHE A 115 17.43 -0.28 -7.30
N ILE A 116 18.49 -0.80 -6.68
CA ILE A 116 19.26 -0.03 -5.69
C ILE A 116 19.81 1.24 -6.35
N ASN A 117 20.55 1.12 -7.45
CA ASN A 117 21.25 2.22 -8.09
C ASN A 117 20.30 3.26 -8.71
N GLN A 118 19.21 2.83 -9.33
CA GLN A 118 18.28 3.72 -10.05
C GLN A 118 17.15 4.26 -9.19
N VAL A 119 16.91 3.68 -8.02
CA VAL A 119 15.81 4.09 -7.13
C VAL A 119 16.33 4.54 -5.78
N LEU A 120 17.00 3.67 -5.03
CA LEU A 120 17.36 3.95 -3.65
C LEU A 120 18.50 4.97 -3.53
N GLU A 121 19.57 4.82 -4.32
CA GLU A 121 20.72 5.73 -4.33
C GLU A 121 20.41 7.11 -4.91
N GLN A 122 19.30 7.23 -5.65
CA GLN A 122 18.87 8.52 -6.17
C GLN A 122 18.22 9.42 -5.11
N LEU A 123 18.01 8.90 -3.91
CA LEU A 123 17.31 9.57 -2.82
C LEU A 123 18.21 9.68 -1.60
N ASN A 124 18.06 10.75 -0.83
CA ASN A 124 18.83 10.94 0.40
C ASN A 124 18.29 10.10 1.56
N LEU A 125 18.25 8.75 1.35
CA LEU A 125 17.81 7.81 2.36
C LEU A 125 18.80 7.77 3.53
N LYS A 126 18.27 7.73 4.76
CA LYS A 126 19.04 7.51 6.00
C LYS A 126 18.52 6.32 6.78
N TYR A 127 17.28 5.97 6.58
CA TYR A 127 16.64 4.83 7.21
C TYR A 127 15.73 4.13 6.21
N LEU A 128 15.83 2.81 6.15
CA LEU A 128 14.97 1.96 5.33
C LEU A 128 14.45 0.79 6.15
N ARG A 129 13.14 0.71 6.33
CA ARG A 129 12.50 -0.41 7.02
C ARG A 129 11.69 -1.27 6.06
N VAL A 130 11.92 -2.58 6.08
CA VAL A 130 11.23 -3.55 5.22
C VAL A 130 10.66 -4.70 6.04
N GLY A 131 9.69 -5.42 5.49
CA GLY A 131 9.20 -6.66 6.10
C GLY A 131 10.27 -7.76 6.09
N ASP A 132 10.16 -8.71 7.00
CA ASP A 132 11.06 -9.87 7.12
C ASP A 132 11.06 -10.78 5.88
N ASP A 133 9.98 -10.78 5.10
CA ASP A 133 9.80 -11.53 3.87
C ASP A 133 9.98 -10.68 2.59
N PHE A 134 10.50 -9.47 2.73
CA PHE A 134 10.64 -8.54 1.61
C PHE A 134 11.60 -9.09 0.54
N ARG A 135 11.16 -9.01 -0.70
CA ARG A 135 11.92 -9.38 -1.90
C ARG A 135 11.68 -8.37 -3.01
N PHE A 136 12.73 -8.06 -3.77
CA PHE A 136 12.68 -7.09 -4.85
C PHE A 136 13.53 -7.50 -6.06
N GLY A 137 13.42 -6.71 -7.14
CA GLY A 137 14.14 -6.96 -8.38
C GLY A 137 13.58 -8.14 -9.17
N LYS A 138 14.17 -8.38 -10.34
CA LYS A 138 13.82 -9.47 -11.24
C LYS A 138 13.87 -10.81 -10.49
N ASP A 139 12.86 -11.63 -10.71
CA ASP A 139 12.69 -12.96 -10.12
C ASP A 139 12.73 -12.96 -8.58
N ARG A 140 12.50 -11.80 -7.94
CA ARG A 140 12.58 -11.61 -6.49
C ARG A 140 13.96 -11.95 -5.90
N ALA A 141 15.03 -11.80 -6.69
CA ALA A 141 16.39 -12.21 -6.32
C ALA A 141 16.98 -11.35 -5.19
N GLY A 142 16.60 -10.06 -5.09
CA GLY A 142 17.02 -9.19 -4.00
C GLY A 142 16.29 -9.49 -2.69
N GLY A 143 16.99 -9.40 -1.58
CA GLY A 143 16.43 -9.63 -0.25
C GLY A 143 17.04 -8.70 0.80
N PHE A 144 16.70 -8.96 2.07
CA PHE A 144 17.12 -8.13 3.19
C PHE A 144 18.65 -8.00 3.30
N ASN A 145 19.41 -9.10 3.15
CA ASN A 145 20.88 -9.07 3.26
C ASN A 145 21.50 -8.11 2.24
N MET A 146 21.03 -8.15 0.99
CA MET A 146 21.52 -7.25 -0.06
C MET A 146 21.24 -5.77 0.27
N LEU A 147 20.08 -5.48 0.85
CA LEU A 147 19.77 -4.11 1.31
C LEU A 147 20.66 -3.69 2.48
N THR A 148 20.98 -4.63 3.39
CA THR A 148 21.85 -4.37 4.53
C THR A 148 23.28 -4.08 4.07
N ASP A 149 23.83 -4.88 3.14
CA ASP A 149 25.17 -4.68 2.58
C ASP A 149 25.27 -3.33 1.85
N TRP A 150 24.25 -3.00 1.05
CA TRP A 150 24.14 -1.70 0.42
C TRP A 150 24.02 -0.57 1.48
N GLY A 151 23.20 -0.74 2.48
CA GLY A 151 22.99 0.26 3.54
C GLY A 151 24.29 0.59 4.29
N GLN A 152 25.13 -0.40 4.57
CA GLN A 152 26.44 -0.20 5.17
C GLN A 152 27.36 0.66 4.31
N SER A 153 27.39 0.42 2.99
CA SER A 153 28.21 1.20 2.04
C SER A 153 27.68 2.60 1.79
N SER A 154 26.37 2.81 1.90
CA SER A 154 25.69 4.07 1.58
C SER A 154 25.29 4.90 2.81
N ASN A 155 25.69 4.47 4.01
CA ASN A 155 25.34 5.09 5.29
C ASN A 155 23.81 5.21 5.48
N VAL A 156 23.11 4.12 5.19
CA VAL A 156 21.66 3.96 5.38
C VAL A 156 21.41 2.85 6.41
N GLU A 157 20.70 3.16 7.47
CA GLU A 157 20.27 2.16 8.43
C GLU A 157 19.14 1.31 7.82
N VAL A 158 19.41 0.01 7.62
CA VAL A 158 18.41 -0.94 7.07
C VAL A 158 17.93 -1.89 8.16
N VAL A 159 16.62 -1.86 8.43
CA VAL A 159 16.01 -2.62 9.52
C VAL A 159 14.91 -3.53 9.00
N SER A 160 14.92 -4.78 9.47
CA SER A 160 13.82 -5.72 9.26
C SER A 160 12.74 -5.56 10.34
N THR A 161 11.49 -5.65 9.92
CA THR A 161 10.34 -5.61 10.83
C THR A 161 10.02 -6.99 11.34
N LYS A 162 9.96 -7.18 12.65
CA LYS A 162 9.41 -8.40 13.24
C LYS A 162 7.93 -8.52 12.92
N THR A 163 7.50 -9.74 12.64
CA THR A 163 6.10 -10.07 12.38
C THR A 163 5.19 -9.67 13.55
N ILE A 164 4.14 -8.93 13.27
CA ILE A 164 3.09 -8.63 14.26
C ILE A 164 2.10 -9.78 14.31
N LEU A 165 1.89 -10.31 15.51
CA LEU A 165 0.94 -11.37 15.77
C LEU A 165 -0.35 -10.82 16.39
N PHE A 166 -1.47 -11.40 15.99
CA PHE A 166 -2.75 -11.25 16.64
C PHE A 166 -3.31 -12.66 16.90
N ARG A 167 -3.58 -13.00 18.16
CA ARG A 167 -4.00 -14.36 18.58
C ARG A 167 -3.06 -15.45 18.00
N ASP A 168 -1.77 -15.28 18.18
CA ASP A 168 -0.70 -16.20 17.74
C ASP A 168 -0.62 -16.44 16.23
N ARG A 169 -1.33 -15.66 15.41
CA ARG A 169 -1.25 -15.70 13.96
C ARG A 169 -0.74 -14.37 13.42
N ARG A 170 0.14 -14.42 12.41
CA ARG A 170 0.66 -13.25 11.68
C ARG A 170 -0.46 -12.41 11.09
N VAL A 171 -0.50 -11.12 11.42
CA VAL A 171 -1.39 -10.15 10.78
C VAL A 171 -0.93 -9.95 9.33
N SER A 172 -1.80 -10.22 8.37
CA SER A 172 -1.47 -10.14 6.94
C SER A 172 -2.70 -9.79 6.09
N SER A 173 -2.46 -9.25 4.90
CA SER A 173 -3.51 -9.01 3.91
C SER A 173 -4.25 -10.31 3.51
N THR A 174 -3.56 -11.45 3.52
CA THR A 174 -4.18 -12.75 3.26
C THR A 174 -5.22 -13.09 4.32
N TRP A 175 -4.88 -12.95 5.59
CA TRP A 175 -5.82 -13.24 6.67
C TRP A 175 -7.03 -12.28 6.69
N ILE A 176 -6.82 -11.03 6.35
CA ILE A 176 -7.94 -10.07 6.21
C ILE A 176 -8.86 -10.48 5.06
N ARG A 177 -8.32 -10.93 3.92
CA ARG A 177 -9.15 -11.45 2.82
C ARG A 177 -9.94 -12.68 3.23
N GLU A 178 -9.34 -13.61 3.97
CA GLU A 178 -10.04 -14.79 4.52
C GLU A 178 -11.19 -14.37 5.44
N ALA A 179 -10.98 -13.38 6.32
CA ALA A 179 -12.03 -12.88 7.20
C ALA A 179 -13.18 -12.23 6.41
N LEU A 180 -12.85 -11.38 5.42
CA LEU A 180 -13.84 -10.73 4.57
C LEU A 180 -14.64 -11.74 3.72
N GLN A 181 -14.00 -12.82 3.23
CA GLN A 181 -14.67 -13.88 2.49
C GLN A 181 -15.65 -14.71 3.34
N LYS A 182 -15.43 -14.72 4.66
CA LYS A 182 -16.29 -15.39 5.64
C LYS A 182 -17.28 -14.44 6.32
N ASP A 183 -17.41 -13.21 5.81
CA ASP A 183 -18.23 -12.14 6.41
C ASP A 183 -17.86 -11.80 7.87
N ASP A 184 -16.65 -12.19 8.31
CA ASP A 184 -16.13 -11.82 9.64
C ASP A 184 -15.54 -10.41 9.65
N PHE A 185 -16.43 -9.42 9.53
CA PHE A 185 -16.06 -8.00 9.56
C PHE A 185 -15.46 -7.56 10.89
N LYS A 186 -15.81 -8.24 11.97
CA LYS A 186 -15.26 -7.97 13.30
C LYS A 186 -13.76 -8.30 13.34
N LEU A 187 -13.40 -9.50 12.88
CA LEU A 187 -12.00 -9.91 12.77
C LEU A 187 -11.25 -9.02 11.76
N ALA A 188 -11.83 -8.77 10.58
CA ALA A 188 -11.22 -7.88 9.60
C ALA A 188 -10.90 -6.49 10.19
N SER A 189 -11.84 -5.90 10.95
CA SER A 189 -11.64 -4.61 11.61
C SER A 189 -10.57 -4.65 12.69
N GLN A 190 -10.49 -5.74 13.47
CA GLN A 190 -9.43 -5.95 14.45
C GLN A 190 -8.04 -6.01 13.81
N LEU A 191 -7.91 -6.75 12.70
CA LEU A 191 -6.64 -6.87 11.96
C LEU A 191 -6.24 -5.57 11.25
N LEU A 192 -7.23 -4.79 10.80
CA LEU A 192 -7.02 -3.49 10.18
C LEU A 192 -6.74 -2.36 11.20
N GLY A 193 -7.09 -2.55 12.48
CA GLY A 193 -7.08 -1.48 13.49
C GLY A 193 -8.12 -0.39 13.25
N ARG A 194 -9.08 -0.61 12.35
CA ARG A 194 -10.18 0.30 11.99
C ARG A 194 -11.33 -0.45 11.34
N PRO A 195 -12.55 0.13 11.28
CA PRO A 195 -13.64 -0.45 10.51
C PRO A 195 -13.23 -0.67 9.04
N TYR A 196 -13.62 -1.82 8.49
CA TYR A 196 -13.48 -2.05 7.05
C TYR A 196 -14.47 -1.16 6.32
N TYR A 197 -14.00 -0.41 5.35
CA TYR A 197 -14.83 0.40 4.47
C TYR A 197 -14.35 0.29 3.03
N PHE A 198 -15.19 0.69 2.13
CA PHE A 198 -14.84 0.91 0.74
C PHE A 198 -15.49 2.20 0.22
N SER A 199 -14.82 2.84 -0.70
CA SER A 199 -15.31 4.01 -1.40
C SER A 199 -15.56 3.69 -2.87
N GLY A 200 -16.55 4.32 -3.45
CA GLY A 200 -16.88 4.16 -4.85
C GLY A 200 -17.66 5.35 -5.37
N LYS A 201 -17.65 5.52 -6.70
CA LYS A 201 -18.49 6.53 -7.35
C LYS A 201 -19.94 6.05 -7.32
N VAL A 202 -20.86 6.90 -6.86
CA VAL A 202 -22.29 6.63 -7.01
C VAL A 202 -22.65 6.72 -8.50
N VAL A 203 -23.21 5.67 -9.03
CA VAL A 203 -23.66 5.57 -10.41
C VAL A 203 -25.17 5.35 -10.47
N ARG A 204 -25.79 5.80 -11.55
CA ARG A 204 -27.20 5.51 -11.79
C ARG A 204 -27.36 4.06 -12.22
N GLY A 205 -28.18 3.30 -11.49
CA GLY A 205 -28.66 1.98 -11.86
C GLY A 205 -30.07 2.04 -12.44
N GLN A 206 -30.78 0.92 -12.41
CA GLN A 206 -32.16 0.82 -12.93
C GLN A 206 -33.19 1.61 -12.13
N GLN A 207 -32.81 2.19 -10.98
CA GLN A 207 -33.65 3.02 -10.10
C GLN A 207 -34.94 2.33 -9.61
N LEU A 208 -34.98 1.00 -9.59
CA LEU A 208 -36.14 0.22 -9.14
C LEU A 208 -36.59 0.57 -7.71
N GLY A 209 -35.63 0.84 -6.81
CA GLY A 209 -35.96 1.26 -5.45
C GLY A 209 -36.79 2.54 -5.38
N ARG A 210 -36.67 3.42 -6.38
CA ARG A 210 -37.46 4.66 -6.46
C ARG A 210 -38.93 4.38 -6.76
N THR A 211 -39.24 3.34 -7.53
CA THR A 211 -40.62 2.96 -7.87
C THR A 211 -41.40 2.37 -6.69
N ILE A 212 -40.67 1.86 -5.67
CA ILE A 212 -41.25 1.32 -4.44
C ILE A 212 -41.02 2.23 -3.22
N GLY A 213 -40.66 3.50 -3.46
CA GLY A 213 -40.46 4.49 -2.39
C GLY A 213 -39.15 4.35 -1.58
N ILE A 214 -38.25 3.43 -1.93
CA ILE A 214 -36.98 3.18 -1.25
C ILE A 214 -35.82 3.47 -2.20
N PRO A 215 -35.36 4.74 -2.32
CA PRO A 215 -34.24 5.08 -3.20
C PRO A 215 -32.95 4.37 -2.76
N THR A 216 -32.27 3.71 -3.72
CA THR A 216 -31.00 3.03 -3.50
C THR A 216 -29.87 3.73 -4.22
N ALA A 217 -28.66 3.72 -3.63
CA ALA A 217 -27.44 4.20 -4.26
C ALA A 217 -26.63 2.99 -4.76
N ASN A 218 -26.26 3.01 -6.04
CA ASN A 218 -25.35 2.01 -6.62
C ASN A 218 -23.92 2.54 -6.57
N LEU A 219 -23.03 1.84 -5.89
CA LEU A 219 -21.61 2.16 -5.88
C LEU A 219 -20.90 1.40 -7.00
N TRP A 220 -20.24 2.14 -7.88
CA TRP A 220 -19.32 1.52 -8.84
C TRP A 220 -18.07 1.04 -8.11
N MET A 221 -17.77 -0.25 -8.24
CA MET A 221 -16.63 -0.91 -7.62
C MET A 221 -15.67 -1.43 -8.69
N PRO A 222 -14.34 -1.22 -8.56
CA PRO A 222 -13.37 -1.90 -9.42
C PRO A 222 -13.50 -3.42 -9.30
N LYS A 223 -13.39 -4.13 -10.42
CA LYS A 223 -13.52 -5.61 -10.48
C LYS A 223 -12.54 -6.35 -9.55
N GLN A 224 -11.43 -5.72 -9.21
CA GLN A 224 -10.38 -6.30 -8.37
C GLN A 224 -10.69 -6.25 -6.86
N ARG A 225 -11.80 -5.63 -6.46
CA ARG A 225 -12.14 -5.52 -5.05
C ARG A 225 -12.99 -6.70 -4.61
N LEU A 226 -12.75 -7.20 -3.37
CA LEU A 226 -13.64 -8.16 -2.71
C LEU A 226 -15.01 -7.50 -2.50
N PRO A 227 -16.09 -8.01 -3.12
CA PRO A 227 -17.39 -7.71 -2.59
C PRO A 227 -17.55 -8.54 -1.32
N ALA A 228 -17.57 -7.89 -0.18
CA ALA A 228 -18.24 -8.49 0.95
C ALA A 228 -19.73 -8.52 0.59
N VAL A 229 -20.25 -9.69 0.28
CA VAL A 229 -21.69 -9.88 0.08
C VAL A 229 -22.31 -9.98 1.46
N SER A 230 -22.65 -8.84 2.06
CA SER A 230 -23.41 -8.82 3.30
C SER A 230 -24.78 -8.20 3.05
N TYR A 231 -25.82 -8.91 3.41
CA TYR A 231 -27.18 -8.38 3.55
C TYR A 231 -27.41 -7.69 4.91
N THR A 232 -26.36 -7.46 5.71
CA THR A 232 -26.48 -6.70 6.95
C THR A 232 -26.71 -5.24 6.64
N HIS A 233 -27.62 -4.61 7.40
CA HIS A 233 -28.00 -3.20 7.27
C HIS A 233 -26.76 -2.28 7.28
N LEU A 234 -26.40 -1.77 6.12
CA LEU A 234 -25.41 -0.70 6.00
C LEU A 234 -26.15 0.60 6.37
N THR A 235 -25.87 1.12 7.55
CA THR A 235 -26.20 2.50 7.87
C THR A 235 -25.27 3.41 7.08
N LEU A 236 -25.72 3.92 5.95
CA LEU A 236 -25.00 4.98 5.23
C LEU A 236 -25.06 6.25 6.06
N PRO A 237 -23.93 6.87 6.41
CA PRO A 237 -23.98 8.21 6.97
C PRO A 237 -24.59 9.14 5.92
N THR A 238 -25.73 9.72 6.23
CA THR A 238 -26.52 10.59 5.35
C THR A 238 -25.93 11.99 5.21
N LYS A 239 -24.63 12.14 5.16
CA LYS A 239 -24.04 13.43 4.74
C LYS A 239 -23.98 13.48 3.22
N ARG A 240 -24.94 14.14 2.63
CA ARG A 240 -24.86 14.69 1.28
C ARG A 240 -23.72 15.70 1.28
N ILE A 241 -22.57 15.32 0.69
CA ILE A 241 -21.58 16.30 0.25
C ILE A 241 -22.04 16.71 -1.15
N VAL A 242 -22.58 17.92 -1.25
CA VAL A 242 -22.90 18.59 -2.51
C VAL A 242 -21.60 19.06 -3.15
#